data_3f83cc25b5788f5a0edca4ee49562c10
#
_entry.id   3f83cc25b5788f5a0edca4ee49562c10
#
_cell.length_a   1.000
_cell.length_b   1.000
_cell.length_c   1.000
_cell.angle_alpha   90.00
_cell.angle_beta   90.00
_cell.angle_gamma   90.00
#
_symmetry.space_group_name_H-M   'P 1'
#
loop_
_entity.id
_entity.type
_entity.pdbx_description
1 polymer ?
#
loop_
_entity_poly.entity_id
_entity_poly.type
_entity_poly.pdbx_seq_one_letter_code
_entity_poly.pdbx_strand_id
1 'polypeptide(L)'
;MFVVSKQRCHLANDVYEFMSKLYPNLTTVDIEVIPTDLKADNVFGWTLINNDQNEIEIHDNLSEKDFIITLIHELVHVDQNVRGLFDDEKRENEAYQLESKLYDQFISEVPANV
;
A
#
# COMPACT_ATOMS: atom_id res chain seq x y z
N MET A 1 11.71 -2.27 7.74
CA MET A 1 10.73 -2.09 8.84
C MET A 1 9.46 -1.47 8.31
N PHE A 2 8.31 -1.97 8.74
CA PHE A 2 7.02 -1.44 8.34
C PHE A 2 6.34 -0.84 9.56
N VAL A 3 6.04 0.46 9.50
CA VAL A 3 5.47 1.20 10.63
C VAL A 3 4.19 1.90 10.18
N VAL A 4 3.14 1.80 10.98
CA VAL A 4 1.86 2.44 10.70
C VAL A 4 1.51 3.37 11.84
N SER A 5 1.15 4.60 11.53
CA SER A 5 0.81 5.62 12.52
C SER A 5 -0.71 5.72 12.72
N LYS A 6 -1.11 5.80 13.99
CA LYS A 6 -2.47 6.23 14.41
C LYS A 6 -3.68 5.36 14.09
N GLN A 7 -3.94 4.98 12.87
CA GLN A 7 -5.20 4.34 12.49
C GLN A 7 -4.98 3.00 11.81
N ARG A 8 -5.88 2.05 12.08
CA ARG A 8 -5.95 0.77 11.34
C ARG A 8 -4.64 0.01 11.29
N CYS A 9 -3.86 0.06 12.37
CA CYS A 9 -2.54 -0.55 12.42
C CYS A 9 -2.59 -2.07 12.18
N HIS A 10 -3.56 -2.76 12.79
CA HIS A 10 -3.70 -4.21 12.59
C HIS A 10 -4.04 -4.56 11.14
N LEU A 11 -4.99 -3.83 10.55
CA LEU A 11 -5.40 -4.05 9.18
C LEU A 11 -4.23 -3.79 8.21
N ALA A 12 -3.51 -2.70 8.43
CA ALA A 12 -2.36 -2.37 7.59
C ALA A 12 -1.26 -3.43 7.72
N ASN A 13 -1.01 -3.93 8.91
CA ASN A 13 -0.03 -4.99 9.11
C ASN A 13 -0.45 -6.29 8.43
N ASP A 14 -1.74 -6.62 8.45
CA ASP A 14 -2.25 -7.81 7.75
C ASP A 14 -2.05 -7.69 6.23
N VAL A 15 -2.33 -6.51 5.68
CA VAL A 15 -2.11 -6.24 4.25
C VAL A 15 -0.63 -6.35 3.92
N TYR A 16 0.23 -5.77 4.75
CA TYR A 16 1.67 -5.83 4.54
C TYR A 16 2.19 -7.28 4.57
N GLU A 17 1.76 -8.08 5.54
CA GLU A 17 2.18 -9.49 5.61
C GLU A 17 1.76 -10.25 4.35
N PHE A 18 0.52 -10.06 3.92
CA PHE A 18 0.02 -10.67 2.70
C PHE A 18 0.87 -10.26 1.48
N MET A 19 1.09 -8.97 1.31
CA MET A 19 1.84 -8.44 0.18
C MET A 19 3.30 -8.87 0.20
N SER A 20 3.91 -8.94 1.37
CA SER A 20 5.33 -9.31 1.51
C SER A 20 5.62 -10.73 1.07
N LYS A 21 4.65 -11.63 1.19
CA LYS A 21 4.81 -13.01 0.70
C LYS A 21 4.84 -13.07 -0.82
N LEU A 22 4.08 -12.19 -1.47
CA LEU A 22 4.02 -12.12 -2.93
C LEU A 22 5.12 -11.23 -3.51
N TYR A 23 5.50 -10.20 -2.77
CA TYR A 23 6.50 -9.21 -3.19
C TYR A 23 7.58 -9.07 -2.11
N PRO A 24 8.54 -10.02 -2.06
CA PRO A 24 9.56 -10.02 -1.01
C PRO A 24 10.42 -8.76 -0.96
N ASN A 25 10.50 -8.01 -2.05
CA ASN A 25 11.23 -6.73 -2.07
C ASN A 25 10.73 -5.75 -1.02
N LEU A 26 9.46 -5.87 -0.63
CA LEU A 26 8.89 -4.99 0.40
C LEU A 26 9.61 -5.13 1.75
N THR A 27 10.21 -6.28 2.01
CA THR A 27 10.91 -6.53 3.28
C THR A 27 12.32 -5.95 3.29
N THR A 28 12.81 -5.46 2.16
CA THR A 28 14.18 -4.96 2.03
C THR A 28 14.30 -3.46 2.26
N VAL A 29 13.19 -2.77 2.44
CA VAL A 29 13.16 -1.31 2.61
C VAL A 29 12.31 -0.91 3.81
N ASP A 30 12.51 0.30 4.28
CA ASP A 30 11.69 0.86 5.34
C ASP A 30 10.45 1.52 4.73
N ILE A 31 9.29 1.25 5.31
CA ILE A 31 8.00 1.77 4.85
C ILE A 31 7.27 2.35 6.05
N GLU A 32 6.79 3.57 5.91
CA GLU A 32 5.95 4.21 6.91
C GLU A 32 4.59 4.57 6.28
N VAL A 33 3.50 4.18 6.93
CA VAL A 33 2.14 4.51 6.49
C VAL A 33 1.58 5.58 7.41
N ILE A 34 1.20 6.71 6.84
CA ILE A 34 0.77 7.88 7.59
C ILE A 34 -0.64 8.29 7.14
N PRO A 35 -1.66 8.20 8.01
CA PRO A 35 -2.97 8.75 7.69
C PRO A 35 -2.87 10.26 7.54
N THR A 36 -3.40 10.79 6.45
CA THR A 36 -3.25 12.20 6.10
C THR A 36 -4.55 12.70 5.47
N ASP A 37 -4.93 13.93 5.73
CA ASP A 37 -6.07 14.53 5.04
C ASP A 37 -5.65 14.91 3.63
N LEU A 38 -6.05 14.09 2.66
CA LEU A 38 -5.72 14.28 1.25
C LEU A 38 -6.90 14.82 0.44
N LYS A 39 -7.94 15.33 1.12
CA LYS A 39 -9.13 15.82 0.44
C LYS A 39 -8.82 16.91 -0.59
N ALA A 40 -7.96 17.86 -0.23
CA ALA A 40 -7.58 18.94 -1.13
C ALA A 40 -6.78 18.46 -2.33
N ASP A 41 -6.08 17.34 -2.19
CA ASP A 41 -5.27 16.74 -3.26
C ASP A 41 -6.08 15.81 -4.16
N ASN A 42 -7.30 15.49 -3.75
CA ASN A 42 -8.23 14.65 -4.51
C ASN A 42 -7.64 13.27 -4.87
N VAL A 43 -6.90 12.69 -3.96
CA VAL A 43 -6.34 11.33 -4.10
C VAL A 43 -6.61 10.54 -2.82
N PHE A 44 -6.66 9.21 -2.93
CA PHE A 44 -6.82 8.34 -1.77
C PHE A 44 -5.48 8.06 -1.09
N GLY A 45 -4.40 8.12 -1.82
CA GLY A 45 -3.07 7.92 -1.28
C GLY A 45 -2.00 8.18 -2.30
N TRP A 46 -0.77 8.26 -1.83
CA TRP A 46 0.41 8.33 -2.68
C TRP A 46 1.63 7.80 -1.94
N THR A 47 2.67 7.49 -2.70
CA THR A 47 3.95 6.99 -2.17
C THR A 47 5.05 7.98 -2.49
N LEU A 48 5.82 8.33 -1.46
CA LEU A 48 6.94 9.24 -1.59
C LEU A 48 8.23 8.50 -1.18
N ILE A 49 9.32 8.77 -1.88
CA ILE A 49 10.63 8.23 -1.52
C ILE A 49 11.45 9.34 -0.91
N ASN A 50 12.01 9.09 0.26
CA ASN A 50 12.88 10.04 0.94
C ASN A 50 14.08 9.27 1.52
N ASN A 51 15.25 9.40 0.87
CA ASN A 51 16.49 8.74 1.31
C ASN A 51 16.33 7.25 1.62
N ASP A 52 15.93 6.46 0.64
CA ASP A 52 15.72 5.02 0.77
C ASP A 52 14.55 4.63 1.68
N GLN A 53 13.86 5.59 2.24
CA GLN A 53 12.67 5.35 3.02
C GLN A 53 11.44 5.65 2.18
N ASN A 54 10.46 4.76 2.23
CA ASN A 54 9.21 4.93 1.50
C ASN A 54 8.14 5.39 2.47
N GLU A 55 7.51 6.52 2.15
CA GLU A 55 6.38 7.02 2.94
C GLU A 55 5.12 6.85 2.12
N ILE A 56 4.11 6.23 2.72
CA ILE A 56 2.80 6.10 2.11
C ILE A 56 1.84 6.97 2.90
N GLU A 57 1.28 7.99 2.25
CA GLU A 57 0.21 8.76 2.87
C GLU A 57 -1.12 8.22 2.34
N ILE A 58 -2.05 7.91 3.23
CA ILE A 58 -3.38 7.41 2.88
C ILE A 58 -4.41 8.34 3.50
N HIS A 59 -5.41 8.72 2.71
CA HIS A 59 -6.48 9.58 3.20
C HIS A 59 -7.10 9.00 4.47
N ASP A 60 -7.27 9.84 5.46
CA ASP A 60 -7.63 9.43 6.82
C ASP A 60 -9.11 9.12 7.02
N ASN A 61 -9.92 9.20 5.98
CA ASN A 61 -11.36 8.95 6.05
C ASN A 61 -11.84 8.07 4.89
N LEU A 62 -11.29 6.87 4.78
CA LEU A 62 -11.70 5.90 3.75
C LEU A 62 -12.50 4.77 4.39
N SER A 63 -13.37 4.13 3.60
CA SER A 63 -13.95 2.85 4.00
C SER A 63 -12.85 1.82 4.17
N GLU A 64 -13.14 0.73 4.88
CA GLU A 64 -12.17 -0.33 5.06
C GLU A 64 -11.70 -0.89 3.72
N LYS A 65 -12.64 -1.13 2.80
CA LYS A 65 -12.33 -1.63 1.47
C LYS A 65 -11.39 -0.69 0.71
N ASP A 66 -11.73 0.61 0.69
CA ASP A 66 -10.91 1.59 -0.01
C ASP A 66 -9.54 1.73 0.62
N PHE A 67 -9.45 1.62 1.94
CA PHE A 67 -8.16 1.63 2.64
C PHE A 67 -7.30 0.45 2.19
N ILE A 68 -7.86 -0.76 2.16
CA ILE A 68 -7.13 -1.96 1.76
C ILE A 68 -6.64 -1.84 0.31
N ILE A 69 -7.54 -1.46 -0.60
CA ILE A 69 -7.19 -1.32 -2.01
C ILE A 69 -6.11 -0.27 -2.21
N THR A 70 -6.26 0.88 -1.53
CA THR A 70 -5.27 1.96 -1.63
C THR A 70 -3.92 1.53 -1.10
N LEU A 71 -3.88 0.85 0.05
CA LEU A 71 -2.61 0.38 0.61
C LEU A 71 -1.95 -0.65 -0.31
N ILE A 72 -2.72 -1.57 -0.88
CA ILE A 72 -2.18 -2.53 -1.86
C ILE A 72 -1.58 -1.78 -3.06
N HIS A 73 -2.30 -0.82 -3.61
CA HIS A 73 -1.83 -0.01 -4.74
C HIS A 73 -0.50 0.68 -4.41
N GLU A 74 -0.41 1.30 -3.23
CA GLU A 74 0.80 2.01 -2.84
C GLU A 74 1.95 1.05 -2.53
N LEU A 75 1.69 -0.12 -1.98
CA LEU A 75 2.73 -1.12 -1.77
C LEU A 75 3.28 -1.67 -3.09
N VAL A 76 2.44 -1.76 -4.13
CA VAL A 76 2.94 -2.08 -5.48
C VAL A 76 3.94 -1.01 -5.93
N HIS A 77 3.65 0.27 -5.67
CA HIS A 77 4.60 1.34 -6.00
C HIS A 77 5.91 1.22 -5.23
N VAL A 78 5.87 0.79 -3.97
CA VAL A 78 7.10 0.54 -3.21
C VAL A 78 7.93 -0.57 -3.87
N ASP A 79 7.29 -1.66 -4.26
CA ASP A 79 7.96 -2.75 -4.98
C ASP A 79 8.58 -2.24 -6.29
N GLN A 80 7.85 -1.40 -7.02
CA GLN A 80 8.36 -0.77 -8.24
C GLN A 80 9.60 0.08 -7.97
N ASN A 81 9.61 0.82 -6.86
CA ASN A 81 10.77 1.61 -6.46
C ASN A 81 12.00 0.73 -6.25
N VAL A 82 11.82 -0.41 -5.60
CA VAL A 82 12.92 -1.36 -5.36
C VAL A 82 13.42 -1.95 -6.68
N ARG A 83 12.51 -2.23 -7.62
CA ARG A 83 12.87 -2.77 -8.94
C ARG A 83 13.48 -1.73 -9.87
N GLY A 84 13.44 -0.44 -9.51
CA GLY A 84 13.92 0.62 -10.39
C GLY A 84 12.97 0.96 -11.53
N LEU A 85 11.69 0.65 -11.38
CA LEU A 85 10.68 0.99 -12.40
C LEU A 85 10.12 2.38 -12.10
N PHE A 86 10.53 3.37 -12.88
CA PHE A 86 10.15 4.77 -12.66
C PHE A 86 9.36 5.41 -13.81
N ASP A 87 8.94 4.65 -14.80
CA ASP A 87 8.07 5.14 -15.86
C ASP A 87 6.65 5.26 -15.32
N ASP A 88 6.12 6.48 -15.22
CA ASP A 88 4.83 6.74 -14.57
C ASP A 88 3.67 5.95 -15.18
N GLU A 89 3.62 5.87 -16.50
CA GLU A 89 2.53 5.15 -17.16
C GLU A 89 2.57 3.65 -16.85
N LYS A 90 3.76 3.05 -16.93
CA LYS A 90 3.92 1.63 -16.61
C LYS A 90 3.63 1.34 -15.14
N ARG A 91 4.06 2.23 -14.25
CA ARG A 91 3.82 2.10 -12.82
C ARG A 91 2.32 2.08 -12.51
N GLU A 92 1.58 3.05 -13.02
CA GLU A 92 0.16 3.17 -12.77
C GLU A 92 -0.63 2.03 -13.42
N ASN A 93 -0.28 1.64 -14.65
CA ASN A 93 -0.94 0.52 -15.31
C ASN A 93 -0.78 -0.78 -14.54
N GLU A 94 0.42 -1.08 -14.05
CA GLU A 94 0.65 -2.29 -13.26
C GLU A 94 -0.14 -2.24 -11.95
N ALA A 95 -0.08 -1.12 -11.24
CA ALA A 95 -0.77 -0.99 -9.96
C ALA A 95 -2.29 -1.12 -10.12
N TYR A 96 -2.86 -0.48 -11.13
CA TYR A 96 -4.31 -0.60 -11.38
C TYR A 96 -4.73 -2.00 -11.80
N GLN A 97 -3.91 -2.69 -12.58
CA GLN A 97 -4.21 -4.06 -12.97
C GLN A 97 -4.18 -5.04 -11.79
N LEU A 98 -3.29 -4.79 -10.85
CA LEU A 98 -3.09 -5.70 -9.72
C LEU A 98 -4.01 -5.43 -8.53
N GLU A 99 -4.43 -4.19 -8.31
CA GLU A 99 -5.09 -3.83 -7.05
C GLU A 99 -6.38 -4.61 -6.79
N SER A 100 -7.25 -4.76 -7.76
CA SER A 100 -8.51 -5.50 -7.57
C SER A 100 -8.27 -6.98 -7.38
N LYS A 101 -7.37 -7.56 -8.15
CA LYS A 101 -7.02 -8.96 -8.04
C LYS A 101 -6.40 -9.28 -6.69
N LEU A 102 -5.48 -8.43 -6.25
CA LEU A 102 -4.82 -8.62 -4.97
C LEU A 102 -5.78 -8.38 -3.80
N TYR A 103 -6.70 -7.43 -3.94
CA TYR A 103 -7.74 -7.22 -2.94
C TYR A 103 -8.59 -8.47 -2.77
N ASP A 104 -9.07 -9.04 -3.87
CA ASP A 104 -9.91 -10.25 -3.83
C ASP A 104 -9.15 -11.42 -3.21
N GLN A 105 -7.88 -11.56 -3.52
CA GLN A 105 -7.03 -12.60 -2.95
C GLN A 105 -6.82 -12.37 -1.45
N PHE A 106 -6.56 -11.14 -1.04
CA PHE A 106 -6.38 -10.81 0.37
C PHE A 106 -7.64 -11.16 1.18
N ILE A 107 -8.80 -10.75 0.70
CA ILE A 107 -10.07 -11.00 1.37
C ILE A 107 -10.35 -12.49 1.50
N SER A 108 -9.97 -13.29 0.52
CA SER A 108 -10.20 -14.73 0.57
C SER A 108 -9.23 -15.47 1.48
N GLU A 109 -8.03 -14.91 1.71
CA GLU A 109 -7.04 -15.56 2.56
C GLU A 109 -7.13 -15.14 4.02
N VAL A 110 -7.60 -13.92 4.29
CA VAL A 110 -7.76 -13.43 5.65
C VAL A 110 -9.14 -13.85 6.14
N PRO A 111 -9.21 -14.74 7.15
CA PRO A 111 -10.51 -15.18 7.63
C PRO A 111 -11.29 -13.99 8.16
N ALA A 112 -12.48 -13.87 7.65
CA ALA A 112 -13.35 -12.85 8.15
C ALA A 112 -13.75 -13.20 9.53
N ASN A 113 -13.03 -12.89 10.40
CA ASN A 113 -13.41 -13.12 11.66
C ASN A 113 -14.02 -14.03 12.15
N VAL A 114 -13.44 -14.65 12.30
CA VAL A 114 -13.90 -15.77 12.89
C VAL A 114 -14.01 -15.62 14.32
#